data_160967e27806b7c04e9e2291f2c2be45
#
_entry.id   160967e27806b7c04e9e2291f2c2be45
#
_cell.length_a   1.000
_cell.length_b   1.000
_cell.length_c   1.000
_cell.angle_alpha   90.00
_cell.angle_beta   90.00
_cell.angle_gamma   90.00
#
_symmetry.space_group_name_H-M   'P 1'
#
loop_
_entity.id
_entity.type
_entity.pdbx_description
1 polymer ?
#
loop_
_entity_poly.entity_id
_entity_poly.type
_entity_poly.pdbx_seq_one_letter_code
_entity_poly.pdbx_strand_id
1 'polypeptide(L)'
;MNKDFLWGSATAAYQCEGGWKEGSKGLSNWDVFCHSEKNSVNPVTGDVACDFYHHYEEDIRMLAEGGQNAYRFSIAWTRILPDGTGRKSQEGIDFYHRVIDTCRKYH
;
A
#
# COMPACT_ATOMS: atom_id res chain seq x y z
N MET A 1 -25.76 -0.69 -19.28
CA MET A 1 -25.11 -1.21 -18.08
C MET A 1 -25.45 -0.30 -16.90
N ASN A 2 -25.66 -0.84 -15.70
CA ASN A 2 -26.02 -0.06 -14.52
C ASN A 2 -24.89 0.90 -14.15
N LYS A 3 -25.19 2.19 -13.99
CA LYS A 3 -24.21 3.20 -13.63
C LYS A 3 -23.61 2.99 -12.23
N ASP A 4 -24.33 2.25 -11.37
CA ASP A 4 -23.87 1.95 -10.01
C ASP A 4 -22.97 0.73 -9.93
N PHE A 5 -22.70 0.07 -11.07
CA PHE A 5 -21.81 -1.08 -11.09
C PHE A 5 -20.36 -0.63 -10.85
N LEU A 6 -19.68 -1.35 -9.95
CA LEU A 6 -18.29 -1.04 -9.62
C LEU A 6 -17.32 -1.83 -10.50
N TRP A 7 -16.54 -1.12 -11.28
CA TRP A 7 -15.45 -1.68 -12.06
C TRP A 7 -14.15 -1.31 -11.36
N GLY A 8 -13.44 -2.27 -10.82
CA GLY A 8 -12.29 -1.95 -10.01
C GLY A 8 -11.23 -3.02 -9.94
N SER A 9 -10.17 -2.68 -9.24
CA SER A 9 -9.03 -3.54 -8.97
C SER A 9 -8.72 -3.52 -7.47
N ALA A 10 -7.92 -4.50 -7.05
CA ALA A 10 -7.49 -4.59 -5.66
C ALA A 10 -5.98 -4.79 -5.57
N THR A 11 -5.38 -4.20 -4.57
CA THR A 11 -3.96 -4.40 -4.24
C THR A 11 -3.84 -4.75 -2.75
N ALA A 12 -2.68 -5.25 -2.38
CA ALA A 12 -2.35 -5.52 -0.99
C ALA A 12 -1.08 -4.75 -0.61
N ALA A 13 -1.07 -4.19 0.58
CA ALA A 13 0.01 -3.29 1.02
C ALA A 13 1.39 -3.90 0.83
N TYR A 14 1.64 -5.07 1.39
CA TYR A 14 2.96 -5.69 1.31
C TYR A 14 3.39 -5.98 -0.13
N GLN A 15 2.45 -6.42 -0.97
CA GLN A 15 2.75 -6.83 -2.35
C GLN A 15 3.01 -5.64 -3.27
N CYS A 16 2.57 -4.45 -2.93
CA CYS A 16 2.59 -3.31 -3.85
C CYS A 16 3.32 -2.08 -3.34
N GLU A 17 3.24 -1.78 -2.06
CA GLU A 17 3.70 -0.48 -1.55
C GLU A 17 5.19 -0.23 -1.66
N GLY A 18 6.02 -1.18 -1.27
CA GLY A 18 7.43 -0.90 -1.06
C GLY A 18 7.62 0.07 0.11
N GLY A 19 8.69 0.87 0.07
CA GLY A 19 8.96 1.83 1.13
C GLY A 19 8.95 1.20 2.52
N TRP A 20 9.52 0.01 2.67
CA TRP A 20 9.31 -0.84 3.83
C TRP A 20 9.83 -0.27 5.14
N LYS A 21 10.76 0.67 5.08
CA LYS A 21 11.31 1.38 6.24
C LYS A 21 11.04 2.88 6.21
N GLU A 22 10.35 3.38 5.20
CA GLU A 22 10.10 4.80 5.04
C GLU A 22 8.86 5.25 5.80
N GLY A 23 8.78 6.53 6.11
CA GLY A 23 7.66 7.12 6.83
C GLY A 23 7.51 6.58 8.24
N SER A 24 8.61 6.25 8.91
CA SER A 24 8.64 5.69 10.27
C SER A 24 7.90 4.36 10.40
N LYS A 25 7.75 3.64 9.29
CA LYS A 25 7.08 2.33 9.29
C LYS A 25 7.86 1.30 10.11
N GLY A 26 7.16 0.56 10.97
CA GLY A 26 7.70 -0.60 11.64
C GLY A 26 7.67 -1.85 10.74
N LEU A 27 8.32 -2.91 11.20
CA LEU A 27 8.37 -4.18 10.47
C LEU A 27 7.04 -4.92 10.58
N SER A 28 6.50 -5.38 9.46
CA SER A 28 5.35 -6.28 9.44
C SER A 28 5.80 -7.74 9.60
N ASN A 29 4.83 -8.64 9.78
CA ASN A 29 5.13 -10.08 9.82
C ASN A 29 5.77 -10.57 8.51
N TRP A 30 5.34 -10.02 7.36
CA TRP A 30 5.92 -10.38 6.06
C TRP A 30 7.34 -9.85 5.90
N ASP A 31 7.63 -8.62 6.41
CA ASP A 31 9.00 -8.09 6.41
C ASP A 31 9.94 -9.03 7.17
N VAL A 32 9.52 -9.44 8.37
CA VAL A 32 10.31 -10.35 9.21
C VAL A 32 10.50 -11.69 8.52
N PHE A 33 9.45 -12.26 7.96
CA PHE A 33 9.53 -13.56 7.28
C PHE A 33 10.45 -13.49 6.06
N CYS A 34 10.27 -12.49 5.19
CA CYS A 34 11.04 -12.39 3.95
C CYS A 34 12.54 -12.12 4.18
N HIS A 35 12.89 -11.49 5.30
CA HIS A 35 14.27 -11.23 5.67
C HIS A 35 14.86 -12.32 6.58
N SER A 36 14.08 -13.35 6.91
CA SER A 36 14.53 -14.43 7.79
C SER A 36 15.27 -15.52 7.03
N GLU A 37 16.06 -16.32 7.76
CA GLU A 37 16.75 -17.49 7.21
C GLU A 37 15.77 -18.53 6.67
N LYS A 38 14.54 -18.56 7.17
CA LYS A 38 13.51 -19.49 6.71
C LYS A 38 13.10 -19.26 5.26
N ASN A 39 13.39 -18.08 4.72
CA ASN A 39 13.13 -17.75 3.32
C ASN A 39 14.36 -17.92 2.43
N SER A 40 15.34 -18.70 2.85
CA SER A 40 16.60 -18.90 2.12
C SER A 40 16.41 -19.59 0.77
N VAL A 41 15.34 -20.36 0.62
CA VAL A 41 15.04 -21.08 -0.63
C VAL A 41 14.52 -20.15 -1.71
N ASN A 42 13.83 -19.07 -1.32
CA ASN A 42 13.26 -18.11 -2.26
C ASN A 42 13.40 -16.70 -1.66
N PRO A 43 14.61 -16.10 -1.72
CA PRO A 43 14.90 -14.85 -1.01
C PRO A 43 14.36 -13.62 -1.71
N VAL A 44 13.03 -13.60 -1.94
CA VAL A 44 12.31 -12.47 -2.54
C VAL A 44 11.67 -11.66 -1.42
N THR A 45 11.75 -10.34 -1.52
CA THR A 45 11.14 -9.43 -0.53
C THR A 45 10.17 -8.46 -1.20
N GLY A 46 9.29 -7.86 -0.40
CA GLY A 46 8.42 -6.78 -0.83
C GLY A 46 9.00 -5.39 -0.52
N ASP A 47 10.31 -5.28 -0.34
CA ASP A 47 10.95 -4.02 0.09
C ASP A 47 10.68 -2.85 -0.85
N VAL A 48 10.67 -3.11 -2.14
CA VAL A 48 10.36 -2.13 -3.18
C VAL A 48 9.06 -2.50 -3.90
N ALA A 49 8.91 -3.77 -4.29
CA ALA A 49 7.74 -4.30 -5.02
C ALA A 49 7.39 -3.41 -6.22
N CYS A 50 6.13 -2.99 -6.33
CA CYS A 50 5.69 -2.05 -7.36
C CYS A 50 5.98 -0.59 -6.99
N ASP A 51 6.55 -0.37 -5.82
CA ASP A 51 6.88 0.94 -5.29
C ASP A 51 5.69 1.91 -5.27
N PHE A 52 4.52 1.39 -4.93
CA PHE A 52 3.29 2.18 -4.84
C PHE A 52 3.43 3.34 -3.85
N TYR A 53 4.25 3.16 -2.82
CA TYR A 53 4.51 4.22 -1.84
C TYR A 53 4.97 5.51 -2.50
N HIS A 54 5.79 5.41 -3.56
CA HIS A 54 6.31 6.57 -4.28
C HIS A 54 5.54 6.88 -5.57
N HIS A 55 4.74 5.93 -6.08
CA HIS A 55 4.06 6.06 -7.38
C HIS A 55 2.54 6.04 -7.29
N TYR A 56 1.97 6.14 -6.08
CA TYR A 56 0.54 5.98 -5.86
C TYR A 56 -0.29 6.94 -6.74
N GLU A 57 0.17 8.17 -6.93
CA GLU A 57 -0.58 9.17 -7.70
C GLU A 57 -0.69 8.78 -9.17
N GLU A 58 0.41 8.38 -9.78
CA GLU A 58 0.42 7.93 -11.18
C GLU A 58 -0.41 6.67 -11.36
N ASP A 59 -0.27 5.73 -10.44
CA ASP A 59 -0.95 4.44 -10.51
C ASP A 59 -2.47 4.62 -10.41
N ILE A 60 -2.94 5.44 -9.48
CA ILE A 60 -4.37 5.72 -9.31
C ILE A 60 -4.91 6.47 -10.54
N ARG A 61 -4.14 7.43 -11.06
CA ARG A 61 -4.53 8.14 -12.27
C ARG A 61 -4.72 7.17 -13.46
N MET A 62 -3.79 6.21 -13.62
CA MET A 62 -3.89 5.21 -14.69
C MET A 62 -5.13 4.32 -14.54
N LEU A 63 -5.50 3.95 -13.31
CA LEU A 63 -6.72 3.20 -13.06
C LEU A 63 -7.95 4.00 -13.49
N ALA A 64 -8.01 5.27 -13.15
CA ALA A 64 -9.11 6.15 -13.51
C ALA A 64 -9.20 6.35 -15.02
N GLU A 65 -8.07 6.61 -15.68
CA GLU A 65 -8.01 6.77 -17.13
C GLU A 65 -8.41 5.50 -17.88
N GLY A 66 -8.18 4.33 -17.27
CA GLY A 66 -8.62 3.04 -17.80
C GLY A 66 -10.10 2.75 -17.60
N GLY A 67 -10.85 3.67 -17.01
CA GLY A 67 -12.29 3.53 -16.81
C GLY A 67 -12.72 2.86 -15.52
N GLN A 68 -11.81 2.60 -14.61
CA GLN A 68 -12.14 2.02 -13.31
C GLN A 68 -12.72 3.07 -12.37
N ASN A 69 -13.72 2.69 -11.59
CA ASN A 69 -14.40 3.57 -10.64
C ASN A 69 -14.35 3.05 -9.19
N ALA A 70 -13.58 2.01 -8.96
CA ALA A 70 -13.41 1.44 -7.62
C ALA A 70 -11.98 0.92 -7.45
N TYR A 71 -11.43 1.12 -6.27
CA TYR A 71 -10.11 0.61 -5.93
C TYR A 71 -10.13 0.14 -4.47
N ARG A 72 -9.84 -1.14 -4.28
CA ARG A 72 -9.70 -1.75 -2.96
C ARG A 72 -8.21 -1.88 -2.64
N PHE A 73 -7.80 -1.42 -1.47
CA PHE A 73 -6.43 -1.57 -1.02
C PHE A 73 -6.39 -1.88 0.47
N SER A 74 -5.29 -2.46 0.93
CA SER A 74 -5.09 -2.67 2.34
C SER A 74 -4.19 -1.59 2.93
N ILE A 75 -4.35 -1.35 4.22
CA ILE A 75 -3.53 -0.41 4.96
C ILE A 75 -2.53 -1.22 5.78
N ALA A 76 -1.23 -0.92 5.62
CA ALA A 76 -0.20 -1.61 6.38
C ALA A 76 -0.29 -1.19 7.86
N TRP A 77 -0.59 -2.15 8.73
CA TRP A 77 -0.75 -1.91 10.16
C TRP A 77 0.47 -1.21 10.76
N THR A 78 1.67 -1.71 10.44
CA THR A 78 2.91 -1.18 11.02
C THR A 78 3.33 0.16 10.42
N ARG A 79 2.69 0.60 9.35
CA ARG A 79 2.91 1.95 8.83
C ARG A 79 2.18 2.98 9.70
N ILE A 80 1.03 2.59 10.26
CA ILE A 80 0.23 3.45 11.16
C ILE A 80 0.70 3.30 12.61
N LEU A 81 0.89 2.06 13.05
CA LEU A 81 1.33 1.72 14.40
C LEU A 81 2.65 0.94 14.32
N PRO A 82 3.80 1.64 14.24
CA PRO A 82 5.10 0.98 14.00
C PRO A 82 5.44 -0.12 15.01
N ASP A 83 4.98 0.02 16.25
CA ASP A 83 5.23 -0.95 17.32
C ASP A 83 4.06 -1.94 17.50
N GLY A 84 3.06 -1.89 16.61
CA GLY A 84 1.87 -2.73 16.68
C GLY A 84 0.76 -2.17 17.55
N THR A 85 1.10 -1.38 18.56
CA THR A 85 0.17 -0.69 19.46
C THR A 85 0.78 0.63 19.94
N GLY A 86 -0.02 1.48 20.54
CA GLY A 86 0.46 2.70 21.20
C GLY A 86 0.78 3.83 20.23
N ARG A 87 2.07 4.09 20.02
CA ARG A 87 2.52 5.21 19.21
C ARG A 87 2.04 5.13 17.76
N LYS A 88 1.46 6.22 17.27
CA LYS A 88 1.01 6.33 15.87
C LYS A 88 2.06 7.04 15.04
N SER A 89 2.25 6.61 13.79
CA SER A 89 3.09 7.30 12.83
C SER A 89 2.24 8.32 12.06
N GLN A 90 2.49 9.59 12.26
CA GLN A 90 1.79 10.63 11.51
C GLN A 90 2.14 10.56 10.03
N GLU A 91 3.37 10.20 9.69
CA GLU A 91 3.80 10.03 8.31
C GLU A 91 3.03 8.93 7.59
N GLY A 92 2.77 7.81 8.28
CA GLY A 92 1.98 6.71 7.73
C GLY A 92 0.51 7.11 7.54
N ILE A 93 -0.05 7.80 8.53
CA ILE A 93 -1.42 8.32 8.44
C ILE A 93 -1.53 9.28 7.27
N ASP A 94 -0.58 10.20 7.13
CA ASP A 94 -0.59 11.19 6.05
C ASP A 94 -0.47 10.53 4.68
N PHE A 95 0.32 9.46 4.55
CA PHE A 95 0.43 8.72 3.31
C PHE A 95 -0.94 8.17 2.87
N TYR A 96 -1.66 7.52 3.77
CA TYR A 96 -2.98 6.97 3.40
C TYR A 96 -4.02 8.04 3.16
N HIS A 97 -3.93 9.18 3.83
CA HIS A 97 -4.76 10.35 3.49
C HIS A 97 -4.48 10.82 2.07
N ARG A 98 -3.21 10.88 1.67
CA ARG A 98 -2.85 11.25 0.29
C ARG A 98 -3.39 10.26 -0.73
N VAL A 99 -3.34 8.95 -0.42
CA VAL A 99 -3.90 7.92 -1.29
C VAL A 99 -5.41 8.12 -1.46
N ILE A 100 -6.13 8.33 -0.37
CA ILE A 100 -7.58 8.56 -0.40
C ILE A 100 -7.92 9.83 -1.17
N ASP A 101 -7.19 10.92 -0.92
CA ASP A 101 -7.42 12.18 -1.60
C ASP A 101 -7.17 12.06 -3.11
N THR A 102 -6.16 11.29 -3.50
CA THR A 102 -5.87 11.02 -4.90
C THR A 102 -7.02 10.23 -5.55
N CYS A 103 -7.56 9.23 -4.84
CA CYS A 103 -8.72 8.49 -5.32
C CYS A 103 -9.93 9.41 -5.52
N ARG A 104 -10.17 10.34 -4.61
CA ARG A 104 -11.25 11.33 -4.74
C ARG A 104 -11.04 12.27 -5.91
N LYS A 105 -9.79 12.66 -6.15
CA LYS A 105 -9.43 13.55 -7.27
C LYS A 105 -9.75 12.94 -8.63
N TYR A 106 -9.54 11.65 -8.76
CA TYR A 106 -9.73 10.96 -10.05
C TYR A 106 -11.03 10.15 -10.14
N HIS A 107 -11.78 10.05 -9.04
CA HIS A 107 -13.04 9.29 -8.98
C HIS A 107 -12.90 7.85 -9.40
#